data_fd6e12f6a4303397ef7ec624ae9ff41c
#
_entry.id   fd6e12f6a4303397ef7ec624ae9ff41c
#
_cell.length_a   1.000
_cell.length_b   1.000
_cell.length_c   1.000
_cell.angle_alpha   90.00
_cell.angle_beta   90.00
_cell.angle_gamma   90.00
#
_symmetry.space_group_name_H-M   'P 1'
#
loop_
_entity.id
_entity.type
_entity.pdbx_description
1 polymer ?
#
loop_
_entity_poly.entity_id
_entity_poly.type
_entity_poly.pdbx_seq_one_letter_code
_entity_poly.pdbx_strand_id
1 'polypeptide(L)'
;MTKPTSAGARFRAAIAAEKPLQIIGAINAYHAMLATQTGFKALYLSGGGVAAGSLGLPDLGISSLEDVLIDVRRITDAIDTPLLVDIDTGWGGAFNIARSVKSVAKAGAAAVHIEDQVSAKRCGHRPNKAVVSQAEMVDRIKAAVDARTDPDFVIMARTDALAVEGLQSAMDRACACVEAGADMIFPEAMTELSMYKQFVDAVKVPVLANITEFGSTPLFTVAELATADVSMVLYPLSAFRAMNKAALTVYETMRTEGTQKNVVSMMQTRMELYEHLGYHAFELKLDSLFNKGKS
;
A
#
# COMPACT_ATOMS: atom_id res chain seq x y z
N MET A 1 3.35 -31.80 -7.77
CA MET A 1 3.84 -30.49 -7.32
C MET A 1 2.62 -29.61 -7.07
N THR A 2 2.37 -29.19 -5.82
CA THR A 2 1.33 -28.20 -5.50
C THR A 2 1.70 -26.89 -6.20
N LYS A 3 0.74 -26.28 -6.91
CA LYS A 3 0.93 -24.93 -7.48
C LYS A 3 1.36 -23.97 -6.35
N PRO A 4 2.39 -23.13 -6.55
CA PRO A 4 2.73 -22.13 -5.55
C PRO A 4 1.50 -21.25 -5.28
N THR A 5 1.24 -20.96 -4.01
CA THR A 5 0.12 -20.12 -3.57
C THR A 5 0.25 -18.73 -4.19
N SER A 6 -0.79 -18.22 -4.86
CA SER A 6 -0.74 -16.89 -5.49
C SER A 6 -0.57 -15.76 -4.46
N ALA A 7 -0.09 -14.60 -4.90
CA ALA A 7 0.05 -13.43 -4.04
C ALA A 7 -1.30 -13.01 -3.44
N GLY A 8 -2.38 -13.05 -4.23
CA GLY A 8 -3.74 -12.79 -3.77
C GLY A 8 -4.20 -13.76 -2.70
N ALA A 9 -3.96 -15.06 -2.89
CA ALA A 9 -4.29 -16.08 -1.89
C ALA A 9 -3.51 -15.87 -0.57
N ARG A 10 -2.22 -15.47 -0.64
CA ARG A 10 -1.44 -15.13 0.56
C ARG A 10 -2.02 -13.91 1.29
N PHE A 11 -2.47 -12.89 0.56
CA PHE A 11 -3.10 -11.71 1.16
C PHE A 11 -4.40 -12.06 1.90
N ARG A 12 -5.27 -12.85 1.26
CA ARG A 12 -6.52 -13.35 1.89
C ARG A 12 -6.23 -14.21 3.12
N ALA A 13 -5.21 -15.06 3.07
CA ALA A 13 -4.77 -15.86 4.21
C ALA A 13 -4.24 -15.00 5.36
N ALA A 14 -3.50 -13.91 5.07
CA ALA A 14 -3.02 -12.98 6.09
C ALA A 14 -4.18 -12.30 6.82
N ILE A 15 -5.21 -11.82 6.10
CA ILE A 15 -6.42 -11.23 6.69
C ILE A 15 -7.18 -12.24 7.57
N ALA A 16 -7.21 -13.51 7.18
CA ALA A 16 -7.85 -14.54 7.98
C ALA A 16 -7.10 -14.86 9.27
N ALA A 17 -5.76 -14.76 9.24
CA ALA A 17 -4.86 -15.13 10.34
C ALA A 17 -4.64 -14.01 11.37
N GLU A 18 -4.79 -12.74 10.98
CA GLU A 18 -4.55 -11.56 11.83
C GLU A 18 -5.72 -10.58 11.71
N LYS A 19 -6.37 -10.23 12.84
CA LYS A 19 -7.60 -9.43 12.86
C LYS A 19 -7.55 -8.36 13.95
N PRO A 20 -7.45 -7.10 13.58
CA PRO A 20 -7.18 -6.54 12.25
C PRO A 20 -5.77 -6.86 11.73
N LEU A 21 -5.64 -7.13 10.43
CA LEU A 21 -4.34 -7.28 9.78
C LEU A 21 -3.63 -5.92 9.71
N GLN A 22 -2.41 -5.84 10.24
CA GLN A 22 -1.59 -4.64 10.11
C GLN A 22 -0.86 -4.64 8.75
N ILE A 23 -1.08 -3.59 7.96
CA ILE A 23 -0.48 -3.37 6.65
C ILE A 23 0.41 -2.13 6.73
N ILE A 24 1.70 -2.27 6.39
CA ILE A 24 2.66 -1.17 6.46
C ILE A 24 3.13 -0.72 5.08
N GLY A 25 3.23 0.59 4.88
CA GLY A 25 3.76 1.17 3.66
C GLY A 25 5.28 0.97 3.52
N ALA A 26 5.69 0.50 2.33
CA ALA A 26 7.08 0.38 1.94
C ALA A 26 7.27 1.00 0.56
N ILE A 27 8.21 1.93 0.43
CA ILE A 27 8.45 2.70 -0.81
C ILE A 27 9.56 2.13 -1.68
N ASN A 28 10.31 1.15 -1.20
CA ASN A 28 11.38 0.48 -1.93
C ASN A 28 11.59 -0.95 -1.40
N ALA A 29 12.38 -1.72 -2.13
CA ALA A 29 12.66 -3.13 -1.82
C ALA A 29 13.28 -3.32 -0.42
N TYR A 30 14.24 -2.48 -0.02
CA TYR A 30 14.90 -2.62 1.27
C TYR A 30 13.95 -2.37 2.44
N HIS A 31 13.08 -1.33 2.35
CA HIS A 31 12.04 -1.10 3.35
C HIS A 31 11.02 -2.26 3.40
N ALA A 32 10.70 -2.86 2.25
CA ALA A 32 9.84 -4.04 2.21
C ALA A 32 10.47 -5.25 2.92
N MET A 33 11.78 -5.45 2.74
CA MET A 33 12.54 -6.49 3.47
C MET A 33 12.51 -6.25 4.99
N LEU A 34 12.80 -5.02 5.43
CA LEU A 34 12.78 -4.65 6.86
C LEU A 34 11.39 -4.89 7.47
N ALA A 35 10.34 -4.44 6.80
CA ALA A 35 8.97 -4.64 7.26
C ALA A 35 8.59 -6.13 7.36
N THR A 36 8.96 -6.93 6.36
CA THR A 36 8.75 -8.39 6.38
C THR A 36 9.50 -9.05 7.55
N GLN A 37 10.76 -8.67 7.79
CA GLN A 37 11.59 -9.21 8.87
C GLN A 37 11.08 -8.81 10.26
N THR A 38 10.40 -7.66 10.39
CA THR A 38 9.74 -7.26 11.65
C THR A 38 8.39 -7.97 11.88
N GLY A 39 7.92 -8.80 10.95
CA GLY A 39 6.77 -9.66 11.10
C GLY A 39 5.47 -9.17 10.46
N PHE A 40 5.47 -8.05 9.72
CA PHE A 40 4.30 -7.64 8.94
C PHE A 40 3.97 -8.69 7.87
N LYS A 41 2.69 -9.06 7.78
CA LYS A 41 2.21 -10.11 6.89
C LYS A 41 1.58 -9.58 5.59
N ALA A 42 1.48 -8.27 5.46
CA ALA A 42 1.10 -7.59 4.24
C ALA A 42 1.75 -6.21 4.17
N LEU A 43 2.07 -5.77 2.96
CA LEU A 43 2.70 -4.49 2.67
C LEU A 43 1.82 -3.65 1.75
N TYR A 44 2.12 -2.36 1.69
CA TYR A 44 1.43 -1.38 0.86
C TYR A 44 2.39 -0.51 0.07
N LEU A 45 2.11 -0.31 -1.20
CA LEU A 45 2.77 0.70 -2.03
C LEU A 45 1.80 1.85 -2.30
N SER A 46 2.08 3.00 -1.69
CA SER A 46 1.30 4.23 -1.83
C SER A 46 1.62 4.94 -3.14
N GLY A 47 0.61 5.34 -3.91
CA GLY A 47 0.77 6.22 -5.07
C GLY A 47 1.41 7.56 -4.70
N GLY A 48 0.98 8.17 -3.59
CA GLY A 48 1.61 9.38 -3.04
C GLY A 48 3.06 9.13 -2.57
N GLY A 49 3.37 7.92 -2.07
CA GLY A 49 4.73 7.49 -1.73
C GLY A 49 5.63 7.39 -2.96
N VAL A 50 5.14 6.81 -4.06
CA VAL A 50 5.85 6.76 -5.35
C VAL A 50 6.06 8.17 -5.91
N ALA A 51 5.01 9.00 -5.96
CA ALA A 51 5.13 10.37 -6.43
C ALA A 51 6.21 11.15 -5.67
N ALA A 52 6.18 11.13 -4.33
CA ALA A 52 7.13 11.88 -3.52
C ALA A 52 8.52 11.24 -3.47
N GLY A 53 8.60 9.92 -3.26
CA GLY A 53 9.86 9.22 -2.99
C GLY A 53 10.65 8.86 -4.25
N SER A 54 9.98 8.43 -5.31
CA SER A 54 10.64 8.00 -6.54
C SER A 54 10.75 9.10 -7.58
N LEU A 55 9.80 10.07 -7.60
CA LEU A 55 9.73 11.12 -8.62
C LEU A 55 10.01 12.52 -8.08
N GLY A 56 9.95 12.77 -6.76
CA GLY A 56 10.05 14.10 -6.17
C GLY A 56 8.86 15.00 -6.54
N LEU A 57 7.68 14.42 -6.77
CA LEU A 57 6.47 15.11 -7.19
C LEU A 57 5.39 15.09 -6.10
N PRO A 58 4.47 16.08 -6.09
CA PRO A 58 3.32 16.06 -5.19
C PRO A 58 2.30 14.99 -5.62
N ASP A 59 1.53 14.49 -4.64
CA ASP A 59 0.44 13.52 -4.83
C ASP A 59 -0.81 14.20 -5.44
N LEU A 60 -0.79 14.39 -6.76
CA LEU A 60 -1.83 15.07 -7.54
C LEU A 60 -2.19 14.30 -8.84
N GLY A 61 -2.02 12.99 -8.86
CA GLY A 61 -2.31 12.17 -10.05
C GLY A 61 -1.33 12.39 -11.20
N ILE A 62 -0.09 12.80 -10.91
CA ILE A 62 0.94 13.07 -11.93
C ILE A 62 1.67 11.77 -12.31
N SER A 63 1.81 10.84 -11.38
CA SER A 63 2.46 9.55 -11.63
C SER A 63 1.67 8.71 -12.62
N SER A 64 2.39 7.92 -13.41
CA SER A 64 1.84 6.99 -14.39
C SER A 64 1.85 5.54 -13.86
N LEU A 65 1.15 4.65 -14.57
CA LEU A 65 1.22 3.20 -14.32
C LEU A 65 2.67 2.69 -14.30
N GLU A 66 3.51 3.12 -15.25
CA GLU A 66 4.90 2.62 -15.32
C GLU A 66 5.75 3.09 -14.14
N ASP A 67 5.55 4.29 -13.63
CA ASP A 67 6.25 4.76 -12.43
C ASP A 67 5.96 3.84 -11.23
N VAL A 68 4.70 3.48 -11.04
CA VAL A 68 4.28 2.56 -9.97
C VAL A 68 4.80 1.15 -10.22
N LEU A 69 4.74 0.63 -11.46
CA LEU A 69 5.20 -0.72 -11.80
C LEU A 69 6.68 -0.94 -11.55
N ILE A 70 7.52 0.08 -11.70
CA ILE A 70 8.95 0.00 -11.39
C ILE A 70 9.15 -0.39 -9.93
N ASP A 71 8.47 0.28 -9.02
CA ASP A 71 8.61 0.00 -7.58
C ASP A 71 7.89 -1.29 -7.17
N VAL A 72 6.73 -1.62 -7.77
CA VAL A 72 6.07 -2.92 -7.56
C VAL A 72 7.03 -4.06 -7.87
N ARG A 73 7.67 -4.07 -9.06
CA ARG A 73 8.61 -5.14 -9.47
C ARG A 73 9.78 -5.26 -8.50
N ARG A 74 10.40 -4.14 -8.11
CA ARG A 74 11.53 -4.14 -7.17
C ARG A 74 11.16 -4.72 -5.80
N ILE A 75 9.96 -4.41 -5.31
CA ILE A 75 9.47 -4.90 -4.04
C ILE A 75 9.15 -6.39 -4.13
N THR A 76 8.37 -6.80 -5.12
CA THR A 76 7.91 -8.20 -5.26
C THR A 76 9.02 -9.16 -5.65
N ASP A 77 10.09 -8.68 -6.28
CA ASP A 77 11.30 -9.48 -6.54
C ASP A 77 12.12 -9.73 -5.25
N ALA A 78 12.02 -8.82 -4.28
CA ALA A 78 12.80 -8.90 -3.04
C ALA A 78 12.12 -9.70 -1.92
N ILE A 79 10.78 -9.81 -1.94
CA ILE A 79 10.01 -10.44 -0.85
C ILE A 79 8.78 -11.19 -1.37
N ASP A 80 8.34 -12.20 -0.60
CA ASP A 80 7.11 -12.95 -0.86
C ASP A 80 5.88 -12.42 -0.11
N THR A 81 6.08 -11.45 0.81
CA THR A 81 5.00 -10.82 1.57
C THR A 81 4.03 -10.12 0.61
N PRO A 82 2.71 -10.40 0.68
CA PRO A 82 1.76 -9.87 -0.28
C PRO A 82 1.68 -8.35 -0.24
N LEU A 83 1.67 -7.73 -1.44
CA LEU A 83 1.67 -6.29 -1.65
C LEU A 83 0.31 -5.80 -2.13
N LEU A 84 -0.30 -4.86 -1.39
CA LEU A 84 -1.43 -4.03 -1.82
C LEU A 84 -0.90 -2.78 -2.52
N VAL A 85 -1.40 -2.45 -3.70
CA VAL A 85 -0.92 -1.34 -4.53
C VAL A 85 -2.02 -0.30 -4.74
N ASP A 86 -1.67 0.95 -4.55
CA ASP A 86 -2.47 2.12 -4.94
C ASP A 86 -2.40 2.33 -6.46
N ILE A 87 -3.55 2.28 -7.13
CA ILE A 87 -3.64 2.56 -8.56
C ILE A 87 -4.41 3.84 -8.86
N ASP A 88 -4.50 4.74 -7.88
CA ASP A 88 -5.23 6.01 -7.99
C ASP A 88 -6.64 5.79 -8.60
N THR A 89 -6.96 6.48 -9.70
CA THR A 89 -8.22 6.33 -10.44
C THR A 89 -8.10 5.32 -11.62
N GLY A 90 -6.98 4.58 -11.71
CA GLY A 90 -6.72 3.57 -12.75
C GLY A 90 -6.06 4.12 -14.03
N TRP A 91 -5.62 5.38 -14.03
CA TRP A 91 -4.91 6.08 -15.13
C TRP A 91 -5.68 6.14 -16.44
N GLY A 92 -7.00 6.28 -16.37
CA GLY A 92 -7.88 6.49 -17.54
C GLY A 92 -9.17 5.70 -17.48
N GLY A 93 -9.78 5.45 -18.64
CA GLY A 93 -11.05 4.75 -18.77
C GLY A 93 -10.93 3.23 -18.57
N ALA A 94 -12.02 2.50 -18.81
CA ALA A 94 -12.15 1.06 -18.54
C ALA A 94 -10.99 0.21 -19.07
N PHE A 95 -10.50 0.46 -20.28
CA PHE A 95 -9.38 -0.31 -20.84
C PHE A 95 -8.02 0.04 -20.23
N ASN A 96 -7.84 1.25 -19.72
CA ASN A 96 -6.67 1.63 -18.93
C ASN A 96 -6.70 0.93 -17.57
N ILE A 97 -7.84 0.92 -16.88
CA ILE A 97 -8.05 0.20 -15.62
C ILE A 97 -7.75 -1.29 -15.83
N ALA A 98 -8.30 -1.91 -16.87
CA ALA A 98 -8.04 -3.31 -17.21
C ALA A 98 -6.54 -3.58 -17.45
N ARG A 99 -5.84 -2.70 -18.17
CA ARG A 99 -4.39 -2.78 -18.37
C ARG A 99 -3.64 -2.66 -17.06
N SER A 100 -4.02 -1.72 -16.21
CA SER A 100 -3.38 -1.46 -14.91
C SER A 100 -3.48 -2.67 -14.00
N VAL A 101 -4.68 -3.23 -13.81
CA VAL A 101 -4.91 -4.43 -13.00
C VAL A 101 -4.06 -5.61 -13.50
N LYS A 102 -4.10 -5.89 -14.82
CA LYS A 102 -3.30 -6.98 -15.41
C LYS A 102 -1.79 -6.78 -15.23
N SER A 103 -1.31 -5.55 -15.39
CA SER A 103 0.12 -5.23 -15.30
C SER A 103 0.61 -5.33 -13.86
N VAL A 104 -0.14 -4.81 -12.89
CA VAL A 104 0.20 -4.84 -11.47
C VAL A 104 0.16 -6.29 -10.94
N ALA A 105 -0.86 -7.08 -11.33
CA ALA A 105 -0.93 -8.50 -10.97
C ALA A 105 0.26 -9.30 -11.56
N LYS A 106 0.62 -9.06 -12.83
CA LYS A 106 1.80 -9.69 -13.46
C LYS A 106 3.12 -9.28 -12.80
N ALA A 107 3.18 -8.08 -12.24
CA ALA A 107 4.33 -7.60 -11.48
C ALA A 107 4.41 -8.21 -10.06
N GLY A 108 3.51 -9.13 -9.70
CA GLY A 108 3.56 -9.89 -8.45
C GLY A 108 2.75 -9.30 -7.30
N ALA A 109 2.01 -8.20 -7.50
CA ALA A 109 1.11 -7.67 -6.48
C ALA A 109 0.00 -8.65 -6.12
N ALA A 110 -0.52 -8.55 -4.90
CA ALA A 110 -1.60 -9.37 -4.37
C ALA A 110 -2.98 -8.70 -4.48
N ALA A 111 -2.99 -7.39 -4.46
CA ALA A 111 -4.19 -6.57 -4.38
C ALA A 111 -3.95 -5.19 -4.99
N VAL A 112 -5.02 -4.56 -5.44
CA VAL A 112 -5.05 -3.14 -5.78
C VAL A 112 -6.21 -2.46 -5.08
N HIS A 113 -6.08 -1.16 -4.79
CA HIS A 113 -7.25 -0.33 -4.59
C HIS A 113 -7.36 0.75 -5.67
N ILE A 114 -8.58 1.08 -6.02
CA ILE A 114 -8.95 2.12 -6.97
C ILE A 114 -9.99 3.04 -6.33
N GLU A 115 -9.86 4.35 -6.55
CA GLU A 115 -10.67 5.36 -5.87
C GLU A 115 -11.70 6.04 -6.77
N ASP A 116 -12.73 6.62 -6.12
CA ASP A 116 -13.82 7.34 -6.78
C ASP A 116 -13.56 8.84 -6.99
N GLN A 117 -12.34 9.33 -6.78
CA GLN A 117 -12.01 10.70 -7.12
C GLN A 117 -12.03 10.95 -8.64
N VAL A 118 -12.16 12.22 -9.05
CA VAL A 118 -11.91 12.65 -10.43
C VAL A 118 -10.43 12.44 -10.78
N SER A 119 -10.09 12.34 -12.07
CA SER A 119 -8.69 12.08 -12.51
C SER A 119 -7.69 13.11 -12.00
N ALA A 120 -8.08 14.39 -11.86
CA ALA A 120 -7.30 15.44 -11.21
C ALA A 120 -7.41 15.31 -9.67
N LYS A 121 -7.07 14.15 -9.15
CA LYS A 121 -7.22 13.80 -7.73
C LYS A 121 -6.41 14.69 -6.79
N ARG A 122 -6.75 14.61 -5.51
CA ARG A 122 -5.98 15.17 -4.39
C ARG A 122 -5.71 14.07 -3.36
N CYS A 123 -4.71 14.30 -2.50
CA CYS A 123 -4.49 13.44 -1.34
C CYS A 123 -5.79 13.32 -0.51
N GLY A 124 -6.15 12.12 -0.07
CA GLY A 124 -7.42 11.80 0.60
C GLY A 124 -7.72 12.61 1.88
N HIS A 125 -6.69 13.18 2.52
CA HIS A 125 -6.83 14.04 3.70
C HIS A 125 -6.80 15.55 3.40
N ARG A 126 -6.81 15.94 2.11
CA ARG A 126 -6.84 17.36 1.71
C ARG A 126 -8.27 17.82 1.40
N PRO A 127 -8.56 19.13 1.62
CA PRO A 127 -9.86 19.71 1.27
C PRO A 127 -10.06 19.82 -0.25
N ASN A 128 -11.30 20.09 -0.64
CA ASN A 128 -11.71 20.34 -2.03
C ASN A 128 -11.47 19.15 -2.96
N LYS A 129 -11.67 17.93 -2.45
CA LYS A 129 -11.78 16.72 -3.28
C LYS A 129 -13.07 16.78 -4.10
N ALA A 130 -13.04 16.15 -5.27
CA ALA A 130 -14.22 15.91 -6.09
C ALA A 130 -14.29 14.40 -6.40
N VAL A 131 -15.48 13.83 -6.30
CA VAL A 131 -15.72 12.42 -6.62
C VAL A 131 -16.54 12.32 -7.91
N VAL A 132 -16.36 11.24 -8.64
CA VAL A 132 -17.18 10.90 -9.80
C VAL A 132 -18.55 10.41 -9.36
N SER A 133 -19.50 10.26 -10.28
CA SER A 133 -20.79 9.65 -9.95
C SER A 133 -20.62 8.22 -9.43
N GLN A 134 -21.57 7.74 -8.62
CA GLN A 134 -21.59 6.35 -8.18
C GLN A 134 -21.58 5.38 -9.37
N ALA A 135 -22.33 5.69 -10.44
CA ALA A 135 -22.39 4.86 -11.64
C ALA A 135 -21.00 4.74 -12.32
N GLU A 136 -20.25 5.86 -12.41
CA GLU A 136 -18.88 5.82 -12.96
C GLU A 136 -17.93 4.99 -12.09
N MET A 137 -18.01 5.11 -10.76
CA MET A 137 -17.20 4.29 -9.86
C MET A 137 -17.53 2.80 -10.00
N VAL A 138 -18.82 2.46 -10.10
CA VAL A 138 -19.29 1.08 -10.36
C VAL A 138 -18.69 0.54 -11.66
N ASP A 139 -18.64 1.36 -12.72
CA ASP A 139 -18.06 0.95 -14.00
C ASP A 139 -16.52 0.77 -13.90
N ARG A 140 -15.82 1.60 -13.10
CA ARG A 140 -14.39 1.39 -12.77
C ARG A 140 -14.17 0.03 -12.08
N ILE A 141 -15.00 -0.31 -11.11
CA ILE A 141 -14.90 -1.59 -10.39
C ILE A 141 -15.19 -2.76 -11.33
N LYS A 142 -16.25 -2.71 -12.15
CA LYS A 142 -16.53 -3.75 -13.15
C LYS A 142 -15.34 -3.98 -14.10
N ALA A 143 -14.74 -2.90 -14.60
CA ALA A 143 -13.55 -2.99 -15.46
C ALA A 143 -12.36 -3.64 -14.75
N ALA A 144 -12.14 -3.33 -13.48
CA ALA A 144 -11.08 -3.94 -12.68
C ALA A 144 -11.33 -5.43 -12.40
N VAL A 145 -12.55 -5.79 -12.05
CA VAL A 145 -12.98 -7.17 -11.76
C VAL A 145 -12.90 -8.05 -13.01
N ASP A 146 -13.40 -7.58 -14.15
CA ASP A 146 -13.32 -8.28 -15.44
C ASP A 146 -11.86 -8.53 -15.89
N ALA A 147 -10.98 -7.60 -15.58
CA ALA A 147 -9.57 -7.71 -15.95
C ALA A 147 -8.77 -8.72 -15.11
N ARG A 148 -9.31 -9.18 -13.99
CA ARG A 148 -8.65 -10.09 -13.05
C ARG A 148 -8.40 -11.45 -13.69
N THR A 149 -7.15 -11.93 -13.64
CA THR A 149 -6.74 -13.23 -14.21
C THR A 149 -6.50 -14.29 -13.13
N ASP A 150 -6.21 -13.87 -11.90
CA ASP A 150 -6.11 -14.72 -10.71
C ASP A 150 -7.38 -14.50 -9.85
N PRO A 151 -8.21 -15.53 -9.59
CA PRO A 151 -9.44 -15.37 -8.80
C PRO A 151 -9.17 -14.88 -7.36
N ASP A 152 -7.99 -15.11 -6.83
CA ASP A 152 -7.60 -14.66 -5.50
C ASP A 152 -7.07 -13.22 -5.46
N PHE A 153 -6.72 -12.63 -6.61
CA PHE A 153 -6.27 -11.24 -6.67
C PHE A 153 -7.37 -10.30 -6.19
N VAL A 154 -7.05 -9.40 -5.25
CA VAL A 154 -8.04 -8.56 -4.59
C VAL A 154 -8.24 -7.24 -5.31
N ILE A 155 -9.49 -6.91 -5.60
CA ILE A 155 -9.93 -5.58 -6.04
C ILE A 155 -10.61 -4.89 -4.86
N MET A 156 -10.00 -3.84 -4.33
CA MET A 156 -10.52 -3.05 -3.22
C MET A 156 -11.06 -1.72 -3.75
N ALA A 157 -12.30 -1.40 -3.45
CA ALA A 157 -12.88 -0.10 -3.79
C ALA A 157 -12.59 0.90 -2.67
N ARG A 158 -11.95 2.02 -3.03
CA ARG A 158 -11.76 3.17 -2.14
C ARG A 158 -12.81 4.23 -2.45
N THR A 159 -13.43 4.79 -1.41
CA THR A 159 -14.31 5.94 -1.53
C THR A 159 -13.82 7.12 -0.70
N ASP A 160 -13.74 8.26 -1.32
CA ASP A 160 -13.43 9.56 -0.73
C ASP A 160 -14.70 10.40 -0.48
N ALA A 161 -15.89 9.81 -0.70
CA ALA A 161 -17.17 10.50 -0.67
C ALA A 161 -17.59 11.00 0.71
N LEU A 162 -17.06 10.45 1.82
CA LEU A 162 -17.38 10.94 3.17
C LEU A 162 -17.19 12.46 3.29
N ALA A 163 -16.07 12.97 2.82
CA ALA A 163 -15.74 14.40 2.92
C ALA A 163 -16.50 15.29 1.93
N VAL A 164 -17.17 14.71 0.93
CA VAL A 164 -17.84 15.44 -0.17
C VAL A 164 -19.38 15.32 -0.06
N GLU A 165 -19.86 14.14 0.26
CA GLU A 165 -21.29 13.77 0.20
C GLU A 165 -21.84 13.25 1.55
N GLY A 166 -20.96 13.04 2.54
CA GLY A 166 -21.33 12.52 3.85
C GLY A 166 -21.37 10.98 3.96
N LEU A 167 -21.57 10.50 5.18
CA LEU A 167 -21.41 9.09 5.54
C LEU A 167 -22.36 8.17 4.80
N GLN A 168 -23.65 8.52 4.70
CA GLN A 168 -24.65 7.68 4.05
C GLN A 168 -24.33 7.46 2.57
N SER A 169 -24.01 8.54 1.84
CA SER A 169 -23.65 8.43 0.43
C SER A 169 -22.36 7.60 0.23
N ALA A 170 -21.36 7.76 1.11
CA ALA A 170 -20.16 6.94 1.06
C ALA A 170 -20.46 5.44 1.27
N MET A 171 -21.37 5.09 2.20
CA MET A 171 -21.80 3.70 2.41
C MET A 171 -22.58 3.16 1.20
N ASP A 172 -23.50 3.94 0.63
CA ASP A 172 -24.29 3.53 -0.55
C ASP A 172 -23.39 3.25 -1.75
N ARG A 173 -22.37 4.10 -1.98
CA ARG A 173 -21.34 3.89 -3.01
C ARG A 173 -20.54 2.62 -2.76
N ALA A 174 -20.10 2.39 -1.51
CA ALA A 174 -19.36 1.21 -1.14
C ALA A 174 -20.18 -0.09 -1.36
N CYS A 175 -21.45 -0.09 -0.98
CA CYS A 175 -22.36 -1.22 -1.23
C CYS A 175 -22.50 -1.49 -2.74
N ALA A 176 -22.69 -0.44 -3.56
CA ALA A 176 -22.78 -0.59 -5.01
C ALA A 176 -21.47 -1.11 -5.62
N CYS A 177 -20.31 -0.75 -5.07
CA CYS A 177 -19.02 -1.31 -5.48
C CYS A 177 -18.90 -2.80 -5.12
N VAL A 178 -19.39 -3.21 -3.95
CA VAL A 178 -19.43 -4.63 -3.54
C VAL A 178 -20.35 -5.43 -4.48
N GLU A 179 -21.52 -4.91 -4.81
CA GLU A 179 -22.44 -5.52 -5.78
C GLU A 179 -21.81 -5.65 -7.18
N ALA A 180 -20.91 -4.70 -7.55
CA ALA A 180 -20.15 -4.73 -8.79
C ALA A 180 -18.95 -5.71 -8.75
N GLY A 181 -18.67 -6.34 -7.61
CA GLY A 181 -17.64 -7.36 -7.45
C GLY A 181 -16.36 -6.91 -6.73
N ALA A 182 -16.35 -5.75 -6.07
CA ALA A 182 -15.25 -5.39 -5.18
C ALA A 182 -15.17 -6.38 -4.02
N ASP A 183 -13.94 -6.86 -3.74
CA ASP A 183 -13.70 -7.85 -2.68
C ASP A 183 -13.65 -7.21 -1.29
N MET A 184 -13.21 -5.96 -1.19
CA MET A 184 -12.94 -5.23 0.05
C MET A 184 -13.18 -3.74 -0.15
N ILE A 185 -13.35 -3.01 0.96
CA ILE A 185 -13.63 -1.57 0.96
C ILE A 185 -12.57 -0.81 1.76
N PHE A 186 -12.18 0.35 1.22
CA PHE A 186 -11.33 1.34 1.84
C PHE A 186 -12.09 2.68 1.95
N PRO A 187 -12.78 2.96 3.07
CA PRO A 187 -13.40 4.23 3.33
C PRO A 187 -12.34 5.25 3.80
N GLU A 188 -12.18 6.34 3.07
CA GLU A 188 -11.17 7.34 3.41
C GLU A 188 -11.66 8.36 4.44
N ALA A 189 -10.73 8.80 5.32
CA ALA A 189 -10.91 9.94 6.23
C ALA A 189 -12.04 9.78 7.27
N MET A 190 -12.30 8.57 7.75
CA MET A 190 -13.21 8.32 8.88
C MET A 190 -12.67 8.98 10.15
N THR A 191 -13.52 9.66 10.90
CA THR A 191 -13.12 10.41 12.09
C THR A 191 -13.56 9.75 13.41
N GLU A 192 -14.44 8.76 13.36
CA GLU A 192 -14.98 8.07 14.52
C GLU A 192 -15.03 6.56 14.33
N LEU A 193 -14.84 5.80 15.41
CA LEU A 193 -15.00 4.33 15.41
C LEU A 193 -16.41 3.90 15.02
N SER A 194 -17.41 4.67 15.43
CA SER A 194 -18.82 4.44 15.08
C SER A 194 -19.08 4.48 13.57
N MET A 195 -18.35 5.30 12.81
CA MET A 195 -18.43 5.34 11.34
C MET A 195 -17.87 4.05 10.74
N TYR A 196 -16.73 3.56 11.21
CA TYR A 196 -16.19 2.26 10.77
C TYR A 196 -17.18 1.13 11.03
N LYS A 197 -17.79 1.09 12.24
CA LYS A 197 -18.79 0.07 12.57
C LYS A 197 -19.97 0.09 11.62
N GLN A 198 -20.51 1.28 11.31
CA GLN A 198 -21.60 1.43 10.35
C GLN A 198 -21.20 0.96 8.95
N PHE A 199 -19.98 1.28 8.50
CA PHE A 199 -19.46 0.80 7.23
C PHE A 199 -19.36 -0.73 7.18
N VAL A 200 -18.75 -1.35 8.19
CA VAL A 200 -18.61 -2.82 8.27
C VAL A 200 -19.98 -3.49 8.25
N ASP A 201 -20.94 -2.94 9.00
CA ASP A 201 -22.29 -3.49 9.06
C ASP A 201 -23.07 -3.33 7.74
N ALA A 202 -22.76 -2.30 6.95
CA ALA A 202 -23.40 -2.06 5.66
C ALA A 202 -22.81 -2.95 4.55
N VAL A 203 -21.47 -2.96 4.38
CA VAL A 203 -20.84 -3.56 3.20
C VAL A 203 -20.65 -5.07 3.29
N LYS A 204 -20.58 -5.65 4.48
CA LYS A 204 -20.42 -7.11 4.75
C LYS A 204 -19.21 -7.78 4.09
N VAL A 205 -18.21 -6.99 3.71
CA VAL A 205 -16.89 -7.42 3.22
C VAL A 205 -15.81 -6.81 4.08
N PRO A 206 -14.55 -7.30 4.01
CA PRO A 206 -13.47 -6.72 4.80
C PRO A 206 -13.29 -5.22 4.55
N VAL A 207 -13.15 -4.45 5.65
CA VAL A 207 -12.94 -3.00 5.63
C VAL A 207 -11.53 -2.68 6.11
N LEU A 208 -10.86 -1.75 5.39
CA LEU A 208 -9.55 -1.22 5.73
C LEU A 208 -9.67 0.16 6.39
N ALA A 209 -9.03 0.36 7.53
CA ALA A 209 -8.86 1.66 8.17
C ALA A 209 -7.48 2.25 7.84
N ASN A 210 -7.48 3.44 7.23
CA ASN A 210 -6.24 4.18 6.93
C ASN A 210 -5.86 5.05 8.14
N ILE A 211 -4.79 4.68 8.82
CA ILE A 211 -4.28 5.37 10.02
C ILE A 211 -2.98 6.09 9.65
N THR A 212 -3.13 7.26 9.03
CA THR A 212 -2.00 8.08 8.60
C THR A 212 -1.78 9.26 9.55
N GLU A 213 -0.51 9.56 9.82
CA GLU A 213 -0.11 10.73 10.60
C GLU A 213 -0.49 12.02 9.88
N PHE A 214 -0.87 13.03 10.65
CA PHE A 214 -1.23 14.37 10.15
C PHE A 214 -2.45 14.40 9.22
N GLY A 215 -3.25 13.33 9.23
CA GLY A 215 -4.53 13.27 8.52
C GLY A 215 -5.71 13.72 9.39
N SER A 216 -6.93 13.58 8.86
CA SER A 216 -8.17 13.88 9.60
C SER A 216 -8.63 12.73 10.49
N THR A 217 -8.21 11.50 10.21
CA THR A 217 -8.51 10.31 11.02
C THR A 217 -7.67 10.32 12.29
N PRO A 218 -8.24 10.16 13.48
CA PRO A 218 -7.48 9.94 14.71
C PRO A 218 -6.60 8.70 14.62
N LEU A 219 -5.47 8.70 15.34
CA LEU A 219 -4.55 7.54 15.35
C LEU A 219 -5.11 6.44 16.25
N PHE A 220 -6.22 5.83 15.83
CA PHE A 220 -6.81 4.70 16.51
C PHE A 220 -5.84 3.53 16.60
N THR A 221 -5.81 2.87 17.75
CA THR A 221 -5.05 1.64 17.94
C THR A 221 -5.73 0.45 17.24
N VAL A 222 -4.95 -0.61 17.00
CA VAL A 222 -5.48 -1.88 16.46
C VAL A 222 -6.62 -2.43 17.35
N ALA A 223 -6.47 -2.32 18.68
CA ALA A 223 -7.48 -2.79 19.63
C ALA A 223 -8.79 -2.00 19.54
N GLU A 224 -8.72 -0.67 19.38
CA GLU A 224 -9.90 0.17 19.17
C GLU A 224 -10.60 -0.16 17.85
N LEU A 225 -9.85 -0.30 16.76
CA LEU A 225 -10.40 -0.67 15.44
C LEU A 225 -11.02 -2.07 15.44
N ALA A 226 -10.45 -3.01 16.22
CA ALA A 226 -11.05 -4.33 16.41
C ALA A 226 -12.45 -4.27 17.03
N THR A 227 -12.74 -3.29 17.92
CA THR A 227 -14.08 -3.12 18.49
C THR A 227 -15.14 -2.68 17.47
N ALA A 228 -14.69 -2.11 16.34
CA ALA A 228 -15.54 -1.74 15.22
C ALA A 228 -15.58 -2.80 14.10
N ASP A 229 -15.04 -4.00 14.35
CA ASP A 229 -14.92 -5.12 13.40
C ASP A 229 -14.13 -4.77 12.12
N VAL A 230 -13.23 -3.80 12.18
CA VAL A 230 -12.33 -3.46 11.07
C VAL A 230 -11.42 -4.65 10.80
N SER A 231 -11.23 -4.99 9.54
CA SER A 231 -10.46 -6.18 9.14
C SER A 231 -8.97 -5.89 8.89
N MET A 232 -8.63 -4.66 8.52
CA MET A 232 -7.27 -4.25 8.15
C MET A 232 -6.96 -2.84 8.65
N VAL A 233 -5.74 -2.64 9.11
CA VAL A 233 -5.21 -1.33 9.53
C VAL A 233 -4.02 -0.98 8.66
N LEU A 234 -4.07 0.16 7.95
CA LEU A 234 -3.04 0.62 7.06
C LEU A 234 -2.24 1.78 7.69
N TYR A 235 -0.92 1.64 7.70
CA TYR A 235 0.05 2.69 8.03
C TYR A 235 0.82 3.06 6.74
N PRO A 236 0.31 4.01 5.91
CA PRO A 236 0.74 4.10 4.52
C PRO A 236 2.15 4.67 4.33
N LEU A 237 2.58 5.61 5.18
CA LEU A 237 3.82 6.37 4.98
C LEU A 237 4.66 6.61 6.25
N SER A 238 4.39 5.92 7.37
CA SER A 238 5.06 6.16 8.66
C SER A 238 6.57 6.04 8.57
N ALA A 239 7.09 4.94 8.02
CA ALA A 239 8.52 4.73 7.84
C ALA A 239 9.13 5.73 6.84
N PHE A 240 8.44 6.07 5.76
CA PHE A 240 8.87 7.07 4.78
C PHE A 240 9.05 8.46 5.41
N ARG A 241 8.09 8.89 6.22
CA ARG A 241 8.16 10.17 6.94
C ARG A 241 9.33 10.20 7.94
N ALA A 242 9.51 9.10 8.69
CA ALA A 242 10.62 8.97 9.65
C ALA A 242 11.98 8.99 8.94
N MET A 243 12.13 8.23 7.85
CA MET A 243 13.35 8.20 7.01
C MET A 243 13.70 9.60 6.49
N ASN A 244 12.74 10.33 5.94
CA ASN A 244 12.97 11.65 5.38
C ASN A 244 13.36 12.66 6.45
N LYS A 245 12.76 12.60 7.64
CA LYS A 245 13.16 13.47 8.76
C LYS A 245 14.57 13.18 9.22
N ALA A 246 14.95 11.90 9.32
CA ALA A 246 16.30 11.51 9.68
C ALA A 246 17.33 11.94 8.60
N ALA A 247 17.01 11.71 7.33
CA ALA A 247 17.86 12.12 6.21
C ALA A 247 18.10 13.65 6.20
N LEU A 248 17.04 14.44 6.41
CA LEU A 248 17.16 15.90 6.49
C LEU A 248 18.10 16.33 7.62
N THR A 249 17.96 15.74 8.81
CA THR A 249 18.86 16.02 9.95
C THR A 249 20.31 15.71 9.61
N VAL A 250 20.56 14.58 8.93
CA VAL A 250 21.93 14.22 8.49
C VAL A 250 22.47 15.24 7.49
N TYR A 251 21.68 15.63 6.48
CA TYR A 251 22.12 16.60 5.47
C TYR A 251 22.42 17.97 6.09
N GLU A 252 21.58 18.47 6.99
CA GLU A 252 21.76 19.75 7.68
C GLU A 252 23.02 19.73 8.56
N THR A 253 23.23 18.66 9.34
CA THR A 253 24.43 18.48 10.17
C THR A 253 25.70 18.44 9.33
N MET A 254 25.74 17.61 8.30
CA MET A 254 26.90 17.51 7.43
C MET A 254 27.21 18.82 6.70
N ARG A 255 26.17 19.54 6.26
CA ARG A 255 26.32 20.85 5.60
C ARG A 255 26.87 21.92 6.53
N THR A 256 26.46 21.91 7.81
CA THR A 256 26.81 22.94 8.79
C THR A 256 28.16 22.66 9.47
N GLU A 257 28.41 21.39 9.83
CA GLU A 257 29.57 21.00 10.64
C GLU A 257 30.73 20.45 9.79
N GLY A 258 30.49 20.13 8.52
CA GLY A 258 31.50 19.51 7.63
C GLY A 258 31.84 18.06 8.02
N THR A 259 31.02 17.41 8.86
CA THR A 259 31.23 16.03 9.34
C THR A 259 29.93 15.39 9.74
N GLN A 260 29.86 14.04 9.66
CA GLN A 260 28.74 13.23 10.12
C GLN A 260 28.86 12.73 11.56
N LYS A 261 29.94 13.09 12.29
CA LYS A 261 30.26 12.51 13.62
C LYS A 261 29.08 12.55 14.60
N ASN A 262 28.34 13.65 14.62
CA ASN A 262 27.27 13.88 15.59
C ASN A 262 25.95 13.20 15.24
N VAL A 263 25.83 12.57 14.07
CA VAL A 263 24.63 11.85 13.60
C VAL A 263 24.87 10.36 13.33
N VAL A 264 26.09 9.85 13.57
CA VAL A 264 26.41 8.42 13.37
C VAL A 264 25.50 7.50 14.19
N SER A 265 25.10 7.91 15.40
CA SER A 265 24.20 7.12 16.26
C SER A 265 22.76 6.95 15.71
N MET A 266 22.37 7.76 14.72
CA MET A 266 21.08 7.64 14.03
C MET A 266 21.15 6.69 12.82
N MET A 267 22.34 6.25 12.45
CA MET A 267 22.56 5.46 11.23
C MET A 267 22.53 3.96 11.54
N GLN A 268 21.99 3.20 10.61
CA GLN A 268 22.18 1.77 10.59
C GLN A 268 23.65 1.44 10.35
N THR A 269 24.21 0.52 11.11
CA THR A 269 25.59 0.09 10.92
C THR A 269 25.73 -0.74 9.63
N ARG A 270 26.97 -0.88 9.13
CA ARG A 270 27.26 -1.74 7.99
C ARG A 270 26.91 -3.21 8.29
N MET A 271 27.12 -3.67 9.51
CA MET A 271 26.83 -5.05 9.89
C MET A 271 25.34 -5.32 9.92
N GLU A 272 24.53 -4.42 10.49
CA GLU A 272 23.06 -4.51 10.46
C GLU A 272 22.53 -4.52 9.02
N LEU A 273 23.06 -3.65 8.14
CA LEU A 273 22.70 -3.65 6.73
C LEU A 273 23.01 -5.01 6.07
N TYR A 274 24.19 -5.57 6.32
CA TYR A 274 24.61 -6.86 5.77
C TYR A 274 23.75 -8.01 6.29
N GLU A 275 23.38 -7.99 7.57
CA GLU A 275 22.47 -8.97 8.17
C GLU A 275 21.10 -8.96 7.47
N HIS A 276 20.49 -7.77 7.36
CA HIS A 276 19.19 -7.63 6.70
C HIS A 276 19.19 -8.06 5.22
N LEU A 277 20.28 -7.80 4.50
CA LEU A 277 20.46 -8.21 3.10
C LEU A 277 20.85 -9.68 2.93
N GLY A 278 21.23 -10.38 4.00
CA GLY A 278 21.78 -11.74 3.92
C GLY A 278 23.14 -11.78 3.20
N TYR A 279 23.95 -10.72 3.27
CA TYR A 279 25.18 -10.51 2.50
C TYR A 279 26.16 -11.68 2.58
N HIS A 280 26.36 -12.24 3.78
CA HIS A 280 27.29 -13.36 4.00
C HIS A 280 26.88 -14.65 3.28
N ALA A 281 25.55 -14.86 3.09
CA ALA A 281 25.07 -16.01 2.33
C ALA A 281 25.45 -15.89 0.84
N PHE A 282 25.46 -14.67 0.29
CA PHE A 282 25.94 -14.43 -1.08
C PHE A 282 27.44 -14.68 -1.20
N GLU A 283 28.27 -14.23 -0.24
CA GLU A 283 29.72 -14.52 -0.24
C GLU A 283 29.98 -16.02 -0.20
N LEU A 284 29.38 -16.73 0.74
CA LEU A 284 29.53 -18.19 0.86
C LEU A 284 29.10 -18.91 -0.43
N LYS A 285 28.01 -18.45 -1.06
CA LYS A 285 27.56 -18.99 -2.34
C LYS A 285 28.55 -18.74 -3.45
N LEU A 286 29.10 -17.53 -3.53
CA LEU A 286 30.13 -17.12 -4.50
C LEU A 286 31.37 -18.03 -4.36
N ASP A 287 31.88 -18.21 -3.13
CA ASP A 287 33.01 -19.07 -2.83
C ASP A 287 32.75 -20.52 -3.24
N SER A 288 31.55 -21.04 -2.93
CA SER A 288 31.17 -22.40 -3.33
C SER A 288 31.11 -22.62 -4.82
N LEU A 289 30.75 -21.58 -5.60
CA LEU A 289 30.66 -21.66 -7.06
C LEU A 289 32.03 -21.61 -7.74
N PHE A 290 32.95 -20.78 -7.24
CA PHE A 290 34.19 -20.46 -7.92
C PHE A 290 35.46 -21.05 -7.29
N ASN A 291 35.41 -21.57 -6.04
CA ASN A 291 36.55 -22.25 -5.40
C ASN A 291 36.65 -23.75 -5.70
N LYS A 292 35.73 -24.34 -6.48
CA LYS A 292 35.77 -25.75 -6.89
C LYS A 292 36.93 -26.15 -7.81
N GLY A 293 37.93 -25.29 -8.04
CA GLY A 293 39.08 -25.51 -8.88
C GLY A 293 40.45 -25.24 -8.24
N LYS A 294 40.49 -25.00 -6.91
CA LYS A 294 41.76 -24.73 -6.18
C LYS A 294 41.99 -25.80 -5.10
N SER A 295 41.91 -27.08 -5.47
CA SER A 295 42.41 -28.20 -4.68
C SER A 295 43.52 -28.89 -5.44
#